data_b3b186a939a1d68394470e5ee2384e28
#
_entry.id   b3b186a939a1d68394470e5ee2384e28
#
_cell.length_a   1.000
_cell.length_b   1.000
_cell.length_c   1.000
_cell.angle_alpha   90.00
_cell.angle_beta   90.00
_cell.angle_gamma   90.00
#
_symmetry.space_group_name_H-M   'P 1'
#
loop_
_entity.id
_entity.type
_entity.pdbx_description
1 polymer ?
#
loop_
_entity_poly.entity_id
_entity_poly.type
_entity_poly.pdbx_seq_one_letter_code
_entity_poly.pdbx_strand_id
1 'polypeptide(L)'
;MSTEAYVYDAIRTPRGRGKANGALHGTKPIDLVVGLIHEIRARFPGLDPAAVDDIVLGVVGPVGDQGSDIARIAAIAAGLPDTVAGVQENRFCASGLEAVNLAAAKVRSGWEDLVLAGGVESMSRVPMASDGGAWFNDPMTNLATNFVPQGIGADLIATLEGFSRRDVDEYAALSQERAATAWKEGRFDRSVVPVKDRAGLTVLDHDEHLRPGTTADSLAKLKPSFADIGELGGFDAVALQKYHRVERIDHVHHAGNSSGIVDGASLVAIGSKEVGDRHGLVPRARIVSAAVSGSEPTIMLTGPAPATRKALAKAGLTIDDIDLVEINEAFAAVVLRFVKDMGLSLDKVNVNGGAIALGHPLGATGAMILGTLVDELERQDKRYGLATLCVGGGMGVATIVERL
;
A
#
# COMPACT_ATOMS: atom_id res chain seq x y z
N MET A 1 15.89 3.35 -27.75
CA MET A 1 16.17 3.44 -26.30
C MET A 1 14.81 3.46 -25.64
N SER A 2 14.56 2.71 -24.57
CA SER A 2 13.27 2.79 -23.86
C SER A 2 13.17 4.14 -23.16
N THR A 3 12.02 4.78 -23.23
CA THR A 3 11.71 6.01 -22.49
C THR A 3 11.79 5.72 -20.99
N GLU A 4 12.33 6.65 -20.20
CA GLU A 4 12.31 6.54 -18.73
C GLU A 4 10.96 7.03 -18.19
N ALA A 5 10.53 6.49 -17.07
CA ALA A 5 9.32 6.92 -16.37
C ALA A 5 9.69 7.66 -15.08
N TYR A 6 9.15 8.86 -14.93
CA TYR A 6 9.44 9.76 -13.82
C TYR A 6 8.23 9.97 -12.93
N VAL A 7 8.48 10.08 -11.63
CA VAL A 7 7.51 10.53 -10.62
C VAL A 7 7.61 12.04 -10.52
N TYR A 8 6.54 12.75 -10.84
CA TYR A 8 6.47 14.21 -10.75
C TYR A 8 5.87 14.67 -9.43
N ASP A 9 4.85 13.98 -8.95
CA ASP A 9 4.31 14.16 -7.59
C ASP A 9 3.66 12.88 -7.08
N ALA A 10 3.51 12.79 -5.75
CA ALA A 10 2.85 11.68 -5.09
C ALA A 10 2.09 12.23 -3.87
N ILE A 11 0.78 12.13 -3.91
CA ILE A 11 -0.12 12.69 -2.90
C ILE A 11 -1.13 11.65 -2.41
N ARG A 12 -1.65 11.87 -1.23
CA ARG A 12 -2.65 11.03 -0.61
C ARG A 12 -3.63 11.81 0.26
N THR A 13 -4.79 11.25 0.50
CA THR A 13 -5.65 11.71 1.60
C THR A 13 -5.03 11.30 2.95
N PRO A 14 -5.41 11.93 4.06
CA PRO A 14 -5.28 11.30 5.37
C PRO A 14 -6.12 10.02 5.38
N ARG A 15 -5.79 9.08 6.29
CA ARG A 15 -6.50 7.81 6.43
C ARG A 15 -7.55 7.93 7.53
N GLY A 16 -8.83 7.78 7.17
CA GLY A 16 -9.95 7.74 8.10
C GLY A 16 -10.16 6.33 8.68
N ARG A 17 -10.61 6.19 9.91
CA ARG A 17 -10.93 4.87 10.48
C ARG A 17 -12.02 4.16 9.68
N GLY A 18 -11.79 2.91 9.30
CA GLY A 18 -12.68 2.09 8.50
C GLY A 18 -13.90 1.56 9.27
N LYS A 19 -14.64 2.46 9.88
CA LYS A 19 -15.85 2.19 10.69
C LYS A 19 -16.93 3.22 10.38
N ALA A 20 -18.19 2.89 10.69
CA ALA A 20 -19.33 3.79 10.48
C ALA A 20 -19.20 5.16 11.21
N ASN A 21 -18.41 5.22 12.28
CA ASN A 21 -18.09 6.46 13.00
C ASN A 21 -16.69 7.04 12.63
N GLY A 22 -16.04 6.53 11.60
CA GLY A 22 -14.78 7.08 11.07
C GLY A 22 -15.06 8.39 10.32
N ALA A 23 -14.09 9.30 10.34
CA ALA A 23 -14.25 10.64 9.78
C ALA A 23 -14.57 10.63 8.27
N LEU A 24 -14.03 9.67 7.52
CA LEU A 24 -14.26 9.58 6.07
C LEU A 24 -15.48 8.72 5.67
N HIS A 25 -16.20 8.10 6.62
CA HIS A 25 -17.37 7.28 6.27
C HIS A 25 -18.44 8.04 5.49
N GLY A 26 -18.65 9.32 5.78
CA GLY A 26 -19.57 10.19 5.06
C GLY A 26 -19.09 10.65 3.69
N THR A 27 -17.80 10.50 3.38
CA THR A 27 -17.20 10.90 2.11
C THR A 27 -17.21 9.73 1.14
N LYS A 28 -17.71 9.94 -0.07
CA LYS A 28 -17.73 8.87 -1.09
C LYS A 28 -16.31 8.61 -1.60
N PRO A 29 -15.96 7.36 -1.95
CA PRO A 29 -14.64 7.02 -2.50
C PRO A 29 -14.26 7.88 -3.71
N ILE A 30 -15.22 8.16 -4.58
CA ILE A 30 -15.01 9.01 -5.76
C ILE A 30 -14.60 10.45 -5.36
N ASP A 31 -15.19 11.02 -4.32
CA ASP A 31 -14.87 12.39 -3.87
C ASP A 31 -13.42 12.47 -3.34
N LEU A 32 -12.89 11.38 -2.76
CA LEU A 32 -11.49 11.28 -2.35
C LEU A 32 -10.55 11.37 -3.56
N VAL A 33 -10.84 10.63 -4.63
CA VAL A 33 -10.03 10.63 -5.86
C VAL A 33 -10.14 11.97 -6.58
N VAL A 34 -11.35 12.51 -6.74
CA VAL A 34 -11.61 13.82 -7.37
C VAL A 34 -10.85 14.93 -6.65
N GLY A 35 -10.83 14.91 -5.31
CA GLY A 35 -10.07 15.86 -4.51
C GLY A 35 -8.56 15.83 -4.81
N LEU A 36 -7.99 14.63 -4.97
CA LEU A 36 -6.59 14.46 -5.35
C LEU A 36 -6.30 14.90 -6.79
N ILE A 37 -7.21 14.65 -7.73
CA ILE A 37 -7.05 15.15 -9.11
C ILE A 37 -7.05 16.69 -9.13
N HIS A 38 -7.95 17.32 -8.38
CA HIS A 38 -7.96 18.78 -8.26
C HIS A 38 -6.68 19.32 -7.63
N GLU A 39 -6.12 18.65 -6.63
CA GLU A 39 -4.85 19.03 -6.00
C GLU A 39 -3.67 18.90 -6.98
N ILE A 40 -3.56 17.81 -7.76
CA ILE A 40 -2.53 17.70 -8.82
C ILE A 40 -2.62 18.85 -9.81
N ARG A 41 -3.83 19.23 -10.25
CA ARG A 41 -4.04 20.36 -11.15
C ARG A 41 -3.64 21.69 -10.51
N ALA A 42 -3.91 21.87 -9.22
CA ALA A 42 -3.52 23.06 -8.48
C ALA A 42 -2.01 23.19 -8.31
N ARG A 43 -1.32 22.06 -8.09
CA ARG A 43 0.14 22.01 -7.97
C ARG A 43 0.86 22.25 -9.29
N PHE A 44 0.24 21.89 -10.39
CA PHE A 44 0.80 22.03 -11.75
C PHE A 44 -0.07 22.95 -12.61
N PRO A 45 -0.12 24.26 -12.33
CA PRO A 45 -1.00 25.20 -13.05
C PRO A 45 -0.65 25.35 -14.53
N GLY A 46 0.57 24.97 -14.94
CA GLY A 46 1.00 24.93 -16.34
C GLY A 46 0.69 23.63 -17.07
N LEU A 47 0.18 22.63 -16.38
CA LEU A 47 -0.19 21.35 -17.01
C LEU A 47 -1.51 21.51 -17.76
N ASP A 48 -1.50 21.26 -19.08
CA ASP A 48 -2.72 21.08 -19.82
C ASP A 48 -3.42 19.78 -19.36
N PRO A 49 -4.65 19.86 -18.83
CA PRO A 49 -5.37 18.66 -18.41
C PRO A 49 -5.56 17.60 -19.52
N ALA A 50 -5.53 18.02 -20.81
CA ALA A 50 -5.60 17.12 -21.95
C ALA A 50 -4.28 16.33 -22.18
N ALA A 51 -3.21 16.70 -21.51
CA ALA A 51 -1.95 15.93 -21.55
C ALA A 51 -1.98 14.68 -20.67
N VAL A 52 -2.99 14.53 -19.80
CA VAL A 52 -3.22 13.28 -19.06
C VAL A 52 -3.87 12.27 -20.01
N ASP A 53 -3.16 11.18 -20.29
CA ASP A 53 -3.65 10.13 -21.18
C ASP A 53 -4.59 9.17 -20.47
N ASP A 54 -4.25 8.77 -19.24
CA ASP A 54 -4.98 7.73 -18.51
C ASP A 54 -4.92 7.93 -17.00
N ILE A 55 -5.91 7.35 -16.30
CA ILE A 55 -5.91 7.19 -14.84
C ILE A 55 -5.95 5.71 -14.52
N VAL A 56 -4.96 5.22 -13.79
CA VAL A 56 -4.89 3.81 -13.35
C VAL A 56 -5.10 3.75 -11.84
N LEU A 57 -6.20 3.16 -11.39
CA LEU A 57 -6.52 3.06 -9.96
C LEU A 57 -6.61 1.63 -9.47
N GLY A 58 -5.87 1.34 -8.40
CA GLY A 58 -6.03 0.14 -7.61
C GLY A 58 -7.29 0.20 -6.74
N VAL A 59 -8.14 -0.82 -6.85
CA VAL A 59 -9.38 -0.97 -6.07
C VAL A 59 -9.57 -2.44 -5.76
N VAL A 60 -9.56 -2.81 -4.48
CA VAL A 60 -9.65 -4.23 -4.07
C VAL A 60 -11.08 -4.69 -3.95
N GLY A 61 -11.97 -3.83 -3.48
CA GLY A 61 -13.41 -4.11 -3.46
C GLY A 61 -14.16 -3.36 -4.56
N PRO A 62 -14.11 -3.79 -5.85
CA PRO A 62 -14.67 -3.05 -6.98
C PRO A 62 -16.19 -3.21 -7.09
N VAL A 63 -16.91 -2.98 -6.00
CA VAL A 63 -18.37 -3.09 -5.90
C VAL A 63 -18.98 -1.87 -5.21
N GLY A 64 -20.29 -1.67 -5.35
CA GLY A 64 -20.99 -0.55 -4.75
C GLY A 64 -20.37 0.79 -5.16
N ASP A 65 -20.03 1.62 -4.18
CA ASP A 65 -19.46 2.96 -4.39
C ASP A 65 -18.07 2.97 -5.06
N GLN A 66 -17.41 1.81 -5.15
CA GLN A 66 -16.06 1.63 -5.73
C GLN A 66 -16.09 0.86 -7.07
N GLY A 67 -17.28 0.50 -7.56
CA GLY A 67 -17.44 -0.26 -8.79
C GLY A 67 -17.47 0.58 -10.06
N SER A 68 -17.72 -0.11 -11.18
CA SER A 68 -17.98 0.50 -12.48
C SER A 68 -16.87 1.40 -13.01
N ASP A 69 -15.63 0.99 -12.87
CA ASP A 69 -14.45 1.76 -13.30
C ASP A 69 -14.41 3.17 -12.71
N ILE A 70 -14.25 3.24 -11.40
CA ILE A 70 -14.19 4.50 -10.64
C ILE A 70 -13.09 5.44 -11.16
N ALA A 71 -12.03 4.92 -11.83
CA ALA A 71 -10.97 5.73 -12.41
C ALA A 71 -11.51 6.65 -13.52
N ARG A 72 -12.22 6.07 -14.48
CA ARG A 72 -12.84 6.88 -15.56
C ARG A 72 -13.92 7.81 -15.03
N ILE A 73 -14.75 7.34 -14.08
CA ILE A 73 -15.79 8.17 -13.49
C ILE A 73 -15.17 9.36 -12.74
N ALA A 74 -14.05 9.16 -12.02
CA ALA A 74 -13.34 10.23 -11.31
C ALA A 74 -12.75 11.26 -12.28
N ALA A 75 -12.21 10.84 -13.43
CA ALA A 75 -11.72 11.75 -14.47
C ALA A 75 -12.85 12.72 -14.94
N ILE A 76 -14.02 12.17 -15.27
CA ILE A 76 -15.19 12.95 -15.69
C ILE A 76 -15.67 13.86 -14.57
N ALA A 77 -15.81 13.33 -13.36
CA ALA A 77 -16.31 14.08 -12.21
C ALA A 77 -15.35 15.22 -11.77
N ALA A 78 -14.05 15.05 -12.00
CA ALA A 78 -13.04 16.08 -11.76
C ALA A 78 -12.96 17.13 -12.89
N GLY A 79 -13.76 17.00 -13.93
CA GLY A 79 -13.77 17.91 -15.08
C GLY A 79 -12.48 17.83 -15.91
N LEU A 80 -11.89 16.65 -16.03
CA LEU A 80 -10.86 16.40 -17.02
C LEU A 80 -11.49 16.26 -18.42
N PRO A 81 -10.75 16.53 -19.50
CA PRO A 81 -11.23 16.37 -20.87
C PRO A 81 -11.74 14.95 -21.16
N ASP A 82 -12.67 14.83 -22.10
CA ASP A 82 -13.25 13.54 -22.51
C ASP A 82 -12.22 12.56 -23.09
N THR A 83 -11.05 13.06 -23.48
CA THR A 83 -9.93 12.28 -23.98
C THR A 83 -9.20 11.49 -22.89
N VAL A 84 -9.31 11.87 -21.61
CA VAL A 84 -8.65 11.18 -20.51
C VAL A 84 -9.33 9.85 -20.23
N ALA A 85 -8.63 8.74 -20.45
CA ALA A 85 -9.14 7.41 -20.18
C ALA A 85 -9.10 7.06 -18.67
N GLY A 86 -9.54 5.87 -18.31
CA GLY A 86 -9.43 5.38 -16.95
C GLY A 86 -9.55 3.87 -16.92
N VAL A 87 -8.82 3.24 -16.00
CA VAL A 87 -8.91 1.81 -15.73
C VAL A 87 -8.73 1.55 -14.23
N GLN A 88 -9.55 0.67 -13.68
CA GLN A 88 -9.31 0.13 -12.34
C GLN A 88 -8.75 -1.28 -12.42
N GLU A 89 -7.85 -1.62 -11.48
CA GLU A 89 -7.22 -2.92 -11.41
C GLU A 89 -7.22 -3.45 -9.97
N ASN A 90 -7.01 -4.76 -9.82
CA ASN A 90 -6.97 -5.42 -8.53
C ASN A 90 -5.76 -6.38 -8.45
N ARG A 91 -4.78 -6.03 -7.61
CA ARG A 91 -3.73 -6.90 -7.11
C ARG A 91 -3.74 -6.92 -5.57
N PHE A 92 -4.94 -7.03 -5.00
CA PHE A 92 -5.15 -6.99 -3.55
C PHE A 92 -4.36 -5.83 -2.88
N CYS A 93 -3.68 -6.10 -1.77
CA CYS A 93 -2.94 -5.11 -0.97
C CYS A 93 -1.93 -4.26 -1.77
N ALA A 94 -1.44 -4.74 -2.91
CA ALA A 94 -0.46 -4.04 -3.73
C ALA A 94 -1.05 -3.28 -4.92
N SER A 95 -2.38 -3.22 -5.07
CA SER A 95 -3.02 -2.58 -6.23
C SER A 95 -2.49 -1.18 -6.49
N GLY A 96 -2.35 -0.31 -5.49
CA GLY A 96 -1.83 1.04 -5.70
C GLY A 96 -0.37 1.08 -6.22
N LEU A 97 0.49 0.14 -5.81
CA LEU A 97 1.85 0.05 -6.36
C LEU A 97 1.86 -0.56 -7.75
N GLU A 98 0.99 -1.53 -8.01
CA GLU A 98 0.81 -2.10 -9.35
C GLU A 98 0.29 -1.06 -10.33
N ALA A 99 -0.67 -0.23 -9.93
CA ALA A 99 -1.16 0.89 -10.74
C ALA A 99 0.00 1.83 -11.15
N VAL A 100 0.89 2.18 -10.23
CA VAL A 100 2.10 2.96 -10.52
C VAL A 100 3.04 2.22 -11.47
N ASN A 101 3.24 0.92 -11.27
CA ASN A 101 4.09 0.10 -12.14
C ASN A 101 3.51 -0.03 -13.56
N LEU A 102 2.19 -0.17 -13.69
CA LEU A 102 1.51 -0.18 -14.98
C LEU A 102 1.63 1.17 -15.69
N ALA A 103 1.44 2.28 -14.97
CA ALA A 103 1.66 3.62 -15.52
C ALA A 103 3.11 3.79 -16.00
N ALA A 104 4.10 3.40 -15.20
CA ALA A 104 5.49 3.43 -15.60
C ALA A 104 5.78 2.55 -16.82
N ALA A 105 5.15 1.38 -16.93
CA ALA A 105 5.28 0.51 -18.09
C ALA A 105 4.66 1.14 -19.36
N LYS A 106 3.50 1.77 -19.26
CA LYS A 106 2.85 2.51 -20.36
C LYS A 106 3.75 3.64 -20.87
N VAL A 107 4.28 4.47 -19.96
CA VAL A 107 5.20 5.56 -20.30
C VAL A 107 6.48 4.99 -20.94
N ARG A 108 7.11 3.97 -20.37
CA ARG A 108 8.33 3.37 -20.88
C ARG A 108 8.17 2.67 -22.23
N SER A 109 6.96 2.19 -22.54
CA SER A 109 6.63 1.62 -23.85
C SER A 109 6.41 2.67 -24.92
N GLY A 110 6.21 3.94 -24.54
CA GLY A 110 5.84 5.03 -25.43
C GLY A 110 4.38 5.00 -25.86
N TRP A 111 3.53 4.27 -25.15
CA TRP A 111 2.09 4.26 -25.42
C TRP A 111 1.39 5.48 -24.84
N GLU A 112 1.84 5.93 -23.67
CA GLU A 112 1.31 7.07 -22.95
C GLU A 112 2.43 8.00 -22.49
N ASP A 113 2.17 9.29 -22.41
CA ASP A 113 3.14 10.29 -21.97
C ASP A 113 2.99 10.69 -20.51
N LEU A 114 1.74 10.80 -20.02
CA LEU A 114 1.41 11.17 -18.64
C LEU A 114 0.21 10.37 -18.12
N VAL A 115 0.43 9.64 -17.05
CA VAL A 115 -0.58 8.81 -16.38
C VAL A 115 -0.69 9.19 -14.91
N LEU A 116 -1.90 9.37 -14.43
CA LEU A 116 -2.18 9.49 -12.99
C LEU A 116 -2.45 8.09 -12.44
N ALA A 117 -1.64 7.64 -11.50
CA ALA A 117 -1.73 6.28 -10.96
C ALA A 117 -1.85 6.28 -9.44
N GLY A 118 -2.65 5.40 -8.88
CA GLY A 118 -2.81 5.34 -7.44
C GLY A 118 -3.85 4.34 -7.02
N GLY A 119 -4.74 4.72 -6.12
CA GLY A 119 -5.82 3.85 -5.72
C GLY A 119 -6.74 4.45 -4.67
N VAL A 120 -7.82 3.76 -4.42
CA VAL A 120 -8.80 4.13 -3.41
C VAL A 120 -9.38 2.89 -2.74
N GLU A 121 -9.58 2.99 -1.43
CA GLU A 121 -10.35 2.01 -0.68
C GLU A 121 -11.12 2.72 0.42
N SER A 122 -12.41 2.50 0.50
CA SER A 122 -13.28 2.98 1.57
C SER A 122 -13.84 1.77 2.32
N MET A 123 -13.01 1.23 3.23
CA MET A 123 -13.31 -0.03 3.92
C MET A 123 -14.43 0.12 4.95
N SER A 124 -14.78 1.36 5.32
CA SER A 124 -15.95 1.65 6.16
C SER A 124 -17.27 1.52 5.40
N ARG A 125 -17.26 1.69 4.05
CA ARG A 125 -18.43 1.66 3.17
C ARG A 125 -18.54 0.37 2.39
N VAL A 126 -17.41 -0.16 1.93
CA VAL A 126 -17.30 -1.42 1.18
C VAL A 126 -16.42 -2.37 1.99
N PRO A 127 -17.01 -3.27 2.79
CA PRO A 127 -16.25 -4.23 3.58
C PRO A 127 -15.38 -5.15 2.71
N MET A 128 -14.25 -5.60 3.28
CA MET A 128 -13.39 -6.58 2.60
C MET A 128 -14.19 -7.80 2.16
N ALA A 129 -13.83 -8.38 1.00
CA ALA A 129 -14.48 -9.54 0.39
C ALA A 129 -15.93 -9.30 -0.08
N SER A 130 -16.39 -8.05 -0.16
CA SER A 130 -17.72 -7.73 -0.73
C SER A 130 -17.85 -8.10 -2.21
N ASP A 131 -16.73 -8.24 -2.92
CA ASP A 131 -16.65 -8.69 -4.31
C ASP A 131 -16.78 -10.21 -4.46
N GLY A 132 -16.74 -10.98 -3.36
CA GLY A 132 -16.84 -12.43 -3.35
C GLY A 132 -15.59 -13.10 -3.92
N GLY A 133 -15.77 -13.89 -4.97
CA GLY A 133 -14.69 -14.62 -5.64
C GLY A 133 -14.61 -16.10 -5.25
N ALA A 134 -13.78 -16.85 -5.98
CA ALA A 134 -13.74 -18.30 -5.89
C ALA A 134 -13.35 -18.83 -4.51
N TRP A 135 -12.46 -18.13 -3.79
CA TRP A 135 -12.06 -18.57 -2.44
C TRP A 135 -13.18 -18.52 -1.41
N PHE A 136 -14.16 -17.61 -1.58
CA PHE A 136 -15.27 -17.46 -0.64
C PHE A 136 -16.54 -18.19 -1.11
N ASN A 137 -16.74 -18.29 -2.44
CA ASN A 137 -18.00 -18.78 -3.02
C ASN A 137 -17.90 -20.22 -3.55
N ASP A 138 -16.69 -20.76 -3.73
CA ASP A 138 -16.48 -22.12 -4.20
C ASP A 138 -15.64 -22.94 -3.22
N PRO A 139 -16.28 -23.85 -2.42
CA PRO A 139 -15.58 -24.69 -1.47
C PRO A 139 -14.51 -25.61 -2.10
N MET A 140 -14.69 -26.02 -3.36
CA MET A 140 -13.72 -26.88 -4.04
C MET A 140 -12.44 -26.11 -4.36
N THR A 141 -12.56 -24.88 -4.86
CA THR A 141 -11.41 -23.99 -5.10
C THR A 141 -10.72 -23.62 -3.79
N ASN A 142 -11.48 -23.32 -2.73
CA ASN A 142 -10.93 -23.02 -1.41
C ASN A 142 -10.07 -24.19 -0.91
N LEU A 143 -10.61 -25.41 -0.94
CA LEU A 143 -9.90 -26.61 -0.51
C LEU A 143 -8.67 -26.91 -1.39
N ALA A 144 -8.82 -26.83 -2.72
CA ALA A 144 -7.74 -27.14 -3.67
C ALA A 144 -6.55 -26.19 -3.56
N THR A 145 -6.77 -24.95 -3.10
CA THR A 145 -5.74 -23.94 -2.93
C THR A 145 -5.17 -23.85 -1.51
N ASN A 146 -5.65 -24.69 -0.57
CA ASN A 146 -5.31 -24.63 0.85
C ASN A 146 -5.42 -23.21 1.41
N PHE A 147 -6.50 -22.52 1.05
CA PHE A 147 -6.71 -21.14 1.45
C PHE A 147 -6.90 -21.03 2.96
N VAL A 148 -6.21 -20.04 3.56
CA VAL A 148 -6.41 -19.64 4.96
C VAL A 148 -6.50 -18.13 5.03
N PRO A 149 -7.19 -17.55 6.04
CA PRO A 149 -7.17 -16.11 6.29
C PRO A 149 -5.75 -15.59 6.51
N GLN A 150 -5.46 -14.37 6.07
CA GLN A 150 -4.12 -13.77 6.14
C GLN A 150 -3.50 -13.78 7.54
N GLY A 151 -4.32 -13.59 8.58
CA GLY A 151 -3.84 -13.61 9.96
C GLY A 151 -3.27 -14.96 10.39
N ILE A 152 -3.83 -16.07 9.87
CA ILE A 152 -3.25 -17.41 10.08
C ILE A 152 -1.89 -17.52 9.41
N GLY A 153 -1.73 -17.01 8.18
CA GLY A 153 -0.44 -16.93 7.50
C GLY A 153 0.58 -16.09 8.27
N ALA A 154 0.16 -14.96 8.85
CA ALA A 154 1.02 -14.11 9.68
C ALA A 154 1.47 -14.82 10.97
N ASP A 155 0.56 -15.51 11.68
CA ASP A 155 0.89 -16.30 12.86
C ASP A 155 1.77 -17.51 12.52
N LEU A 156 1.56 -18.12 11.36
CA LEU A 156 2.44 -19.17 10.84
C LEU A 156 3.87 -18.65 10.56
N ILE A 157 4.00 -17.43 9.99
CA ILE A 157 5.32 -16.79 9.84
C ILE A 157 5.96 -16.61 11.21
N ALA A 158 5.25 -16.05 12.19
CA ALA A 158 5.78 -15.84 13.52
C ALA A 158 6.24 -17.16 14.16
N THR A 159 5.44 -18.21 14.04
CA THR A 159 5.75 -19.55 14.54
C THR A 159 7.00 -20.12 13.89
N LEU A 160 7.11 -20.08 12.57
CA LEU A 160 8.24 -20.64 11.82
C LEU A 160 9.55 -19.91 12.08
N GLU A 161 9.47 -18.57 12.27
CA GLU A 161 10.64 -17.74 12.53
C GLU A 161 11.00 -17.61 14.02
N GLY A 162 10.13 -18.11 14.91
CA GLY A 162 10.30 -18.00 16.36
C GLY A 162 10.06 -16.60 16.89
N PHE A 163 9.28 -15.77 16.18
CA PHE A 163 8.91 -14.44 16.69
C PHE A 163 7.88 -14.57 17.79
N SER A 164 8.25 -14.13 18.97
CA SER A 164 7.37 -14.11 20.13
C SER A 164 6.30 -13.01 20.02
N ARG A 165 5.29 -13.11 20.86
CA ARG A 165 4.32 -12.03 21.06
C ARG A 165 5.00 -10.69 21.34
N ARG A 166 6.05 -10.68 22.14
CA ARG A 166 6.79 -9.47 22.51
C ARG A 166 7.49 -8.85 21.30
N ASP A 167 8.11 -9.65 20.44
CA ASP A 167 8.80 -9.16 19.24
C ASP A 167 7.85 -8.42 18.31
N VAL A 168 6.66 -8.98 18.04
CA VAL A 168 5.65 -8.35 17.17
C VAL A 168 5.03 -7.10 17.81
N ASP A 169 4.87 -7.08 19.14
CA ASP A 169 4.35 -5.91 19.86
C ASP A 169 5.41 -4.79 19.95
N GLU A 170 6.70 -5.11 20.12
CA GLU A 170 7.78 -4.13 20.08
C GLU A 170 7.91 -3.46 18.72
N TYR A 171 7.80 -4.24 17.62
CA TYR A 171 7.77 -3.67 16.29
C TYR A 171 6.54 -2.75 16.08
N ALA A 172 5.38 -3.16 16.55
CA ALA A 172 4.15 -2.35 16.44
C ALA A 172 4.26 -1.03 17.23
N ALA A 173 4.86 -1.06 18.42
CA ALA A 173 5.14 0.14 19.21
C ALA A 173 6.12 1.07 18.48
N LEU A 174 7.17 0.52 17.85
CA LEU A 174 8.12 1.27 17.03
C LEU A 174 7.43 1.95 15.83
N SER A 175 6.51 1.27 15.13
CA SER A 175 5.72 1.85 14.04
C SER A 175 4.91 3.06 14.52
N GLN A 176 4.22 2.94 15.66
CA GLN A 176 3.46 4.03 16.27
C GLN A 176 4.33 5.23 16.68
N GLU A 177 5.48 4.98 17.29
CA GLU A 177 6.44 6.01 17.69
C GLU A 177 6.96 6.79 16.49
N ARG A 178 7.38 6.07 15.43
CA ARG A 178 7.89 6.65 14.19
C ARG A 178 6.82 7.49 13.47
N ALA A 179 5.60 6.97 13.38
CA ALA A 179 4.49 7.70 12.77
C ALA A 179 4.12 8.97 13.55
N ALA A 180 4.10 8.89 14.89
CA ALA A 180 3.86 10.05 15.73
C ALA A 180 4.96 11.13 15.59
N THR A 181 6.21 10.70 15.49
CA THR A 181 7.36 11.59 15.25
C THR A 181 7.25 12.24 13.87
N ALA A 182 6.94 11.44 12.83
CA ALA A 182 6.80 11.93 11.47
C ALA A 182 5.70 13.00 11.34
N TRP A 183 4.55 12.79 11.96
CA TRP A 183 3.48 13.80 12.04
C TRP A 183 3.90 15.06 12.79
N LYS A 184 4.54 14.89 13.95
CA LYS A 184 5.02 16.04 14.76
C LYS A 184 6.05 16.90 14.02
N GLU A 185 6.89 16.27 13.21
CA GLU A 185 7.95 16.95 12.44
C GLU A 185 7.51 17.42 11.05
N GLY A 186 6.24 17.25 10.68
CA GLY A 186 5.70 17.69 9.39
C GLY A 186 6.21 16.87 8.18
N ARG A 187 6.70 15.64 8.40
CA ARG A 187 7.24 14.81 7.30
C ARG A 187 6.19 14.40 6.26
N PHE A 188 4.91 14.52 6.58
CA PHE A 188 3.79 14.24 5.70
C PHE A 188 3.14 15.50 5.08
N ASP A 189 3.60 16.70 5.42
CA ASP A 189 2.95 17.96 5.01
C ASP A 189 2.88 18.13 3.50
N ARG A 190 3.85 17.59 2.76
CA ARG A 190 3.87 17.64 1.30
C ARG A 190 2.88 16.68 0.66
N SER A 191 2.77 15.48 1.18
CA SER A 191 1.99 14.40 0.54
C SER A 191 0.55 14.33 0.99
N VAL A 192 0.22 14.76 2.22
CA VAL A 192 -1.15 14.68 2.74
C VAL A 192 -1.99 15.87 2.28
N VAL A 193 -3.08 15.57 1.58
CA VAL A 193 -4.07 16.54 1.12
C VAL A 193 -5.29 16.45 2.02
N PRO A 194 -5.64 17.48 2.78
CA PRO A 194 -6.83 17.47 3.62
C PRO A 194 -8.10 17.18 2.82
N VAL A 195 -8.92 16.28 3.33
CA VAL A 195 -10.24 16.02 2.74
C VAL A 195 -11.21 17.11 3.20
N LYS A 196 -11.88 17.72 2.23
CA LYS A 196 -12.86 18.77 2.45
C LYS A 196 -14.24 18.34 1.94
N ASP A 197 -15.27 18.85 2.57
CA ASP A 197 -16.64 18.70 2.08
C ASP A 197 -16.94 19.66 0.91
N ARG A 198 -18.14 19.59 0.34
CA ARG A 198 -18.57 20.46 -0.77
C ARG A 198 -18.69 21.94 -0.39
N ALA A 199 -18.74 22.26 0.89
CA ALA A 199 -18.71 23.64 1.38
C ALA A 199 -17.28 24.14 1.65
N GLY A 200 -16.26 23.30 1.43
CA GLY A 200 -14.85 23.60 1.65
C GLY A 200 -14.38 23.44 3.10
N LEU A 201 -15.23 22.91 3.98
CA LEU A 201 -14.86 22.63 5.38
C LEU A 201 -14.00 21.36 5.45
N THR A 202 -12.96 21.39 6.26
CA THR A 202 -12.08 20.25 6.48
C THR A 202 -12.83 19.15 7.23
N VAL A 203 -12.89 17.96 6.61
CA VAL A 203 -13.46 16.73 7.18
C VAL A 203 -12.39 15.97 7.94
N LEU A 204 -11.18 15.85 7.34
CA LEU A 204 -10.04 15.18 7.95
C LEU A 204 -8.74 15.75 7.34
N ASP A 205 -7.75 16.03 8.19
CA ASP A 205 -6.44 16.56 7.81
C ASP A 205 -5.25 15.75 8.35
N HIS A 206 -5.50 14.70 9.14
CA HIS A 206 -4.47 13.83 9.73
C HIS A 206 -4.91 12.36 9.73
N ASP A 207 -3.96 11.44 9.87
CA ASP A 207 -4.27 9.99 9.92
C ASP A 207 -4.97 9.64 11.25
N GLU A 208 -6.25 9.32 11.17
CA GLU A 208 -7.14 9.12 12.33
C GLU A 208 -6.82 7.86 13.15
N HIS A 209 -6.07 6.91 12.54
CA HIS A 209 -5.75 5.62 13.18
C HIS A 209 -4.58 5.71 14.15
N LEU A 210 -3.72 6.70 14.04
CA LEU A 210 -2.52 6.89 14.85
C LEU A 210 -2.85 6.93 16.36
N ARG A 211 -2.04 6.22 17.16
CA ARG A 211 -2.17 6.12 18.63
C ARG A 211 -0.85 6.42 19.32
N PRO A 212 -0.48 7.70 19.47
CA PRO A 212 0.76 8.08 20.14
C PRO A 212 0.82 7.52 21.56
N GLY A 213 2.01 7.13 21.98
CA GLY A 213 2.23 6.56 23.33
C GLY A 213 1.89 5.06 23.47
N THR A 214 1.62 4.37 22.36
CA THR A 214 1.48 2.90 22.37
C THR A 214 2.82 2.26 22.77
N THR A 215 2.77 1.29 23.70
CA THR A 215 3.92 0.51 24.15
C THR A 215 3.66 -0.97 24.00
N ALA A 216 4.73 -1.79 23.94
CA ALA A 216 4.59 -3.25 23.92
C ALA A 216 3.81 -3.77 25.14
N ASP A 217 4.01 -3.19 26.32
CA ASP A 217 3.28 -3.58 27.53
C ASP A 217 1.77 -3.24 27.46
N SER A 218 1.41 -2.16 26.77
CA SER A 218 0.00 -1.85 26.51
C SER A 218 -0.64 -2.82 25.51
N LEU A 219 0.12 -3.23 24.49
CA LEU A 219 -0.30 -4.18 23.46
C LEU A 219 -0.40 -5.61 24.01
N ALA A 220 0.46 -6.00 24.93
CA ALA A 220 0.45 -7.33 25.55
C ALA A 220 -0.90 -7.71 26.20
N LYS A 221 -1.73 -6.72 26.54
CA LYS A 221 -3.07 -6.91 27.12
C LYS A 221 -4.15 -7.34 26.11
N LEU A 222 -3.87 -7.19 24.82
CA LEU A 222 -4.81 -7.54 23.75
C LEU A 222 -4.80 -9.04 23.50
N LYS A 223 -5.97 -9.63 23.25
CA LYS A 223 -6.08 -11.05 22.90
C LYS A 223 -5.65 -11.27 21.44
N PRO A 224 -5.02 -12.40 21.10
CA PRO A 224 -4.82 -12.80 19.71
C PRO A 224 -6.15 -12.79 18.94
N SER A 225 -6.15 -12.23 17.73
CA SER A 225 -7.38 -12.06 16.95
C SER A 225 -7.71 -13.27 16.08
N PHE A 226 -6.76 -14.16 15.85
CA PHE A 226 -6.91 -15.25 14.87
C PHE A 226 -6.97 -16.64 15.52
N ALA A 227 -6.82 -16.77 16.83
CA ALA A 227 -6.86 -18.04 17.55
C ALA A 227 -8.20 -18.77 17.34
N ASP A 228 -9.32 -18.10 17.56
CA ASP A 228 -10.64 -18.74 17.42
C ASP A 228 -10.91 -19.20 15.98
N ILE A 229 -10.57 -18.40 14.97
CA ILE A 229 -10.76 -18.76 13.57
C ILE A 229 -9.78 -19.86 13.14
N GLY A 230 -8.58 -19.86 13.69
CA GLY A 230 -7.58 -20.90 13.46
C GLY A 230 -8.02 -22.25 14.04
N GLU A 231 -8.25 -22.30 15.34
CA GLU A 231 -8.57 -23.52 16.09
C GLU A 231 -10.00 -24.02 15.81
N LEU A 232 -11.01 -23.18 16.05
CA LEU A 232 -12.42 -23.56 15.93
C LEU A 232 -12.91 -23.53 14.47
N GLY A 233 -12.39 -22.58 13.67
CA GLY A 233 -12.68 -22.49 12.23
C GLY A 233 -11.94 -23.53 11.38
N GLY A 234 -10.97 -24.25 11.97
CA GLY A 234 -10.21 -25.32 11.30
C GLY A 234 -9.10 -24.85 10.37
N PHE A 235 -8.80 -23.54 10.27
CA PHE A 235 -7.79 -23.02 9.35
C PHE A 235 -6.36 -23.39 9.77
N ASP A 236 -6.10 -23.59 11.06
CA ASP A 236 -4.82 -24.11 11.53
C ASP A 236 -4.55 -25.51 10.98
N ALA A 237 -5.57 -26.37 11.00
CA ALA A 237 -5.45 -27.72 10.44
C ALA A 237 -5.13 -27.69 8.93
N VAL A 238 -5.74 -26.75 8.18
CA VAL A 238 -5.43 -26.55 6.75
C VAL A 238 -3.97 -26.11 6.56
N ALA A 239 -3.50 -25.15 7.34
CA ALA A 239 -2.12 -24.67 7.27
C ALA A 239 -1.11 -25.77 7.67
N LEU A 240 -1.37 -26.52 8.73
CA LEU A 240 -0.51 -27.58 9.24
C LEU A 240 -0.41 -28.77 8.27
N GLN A 241 -1.42 -29.03 7.44
CA GLN A 241 -1.31 -30.03 6.35
C GLN A 241 -0.20 -29.69 5.37
N LYS A 242 0.05 -28.39 5.13
CA LYS A 242 1.14 -27.92 4.28
C LYS A 242 2.47 -27.81 5.06
N TYR A 243 2.39 -27.39 6.30
CA TYR A 243 3.53 -27.14 7.19
C TYR A 243 3.63 -28.20 8.30
N HIS A 244 3.63 -29.47 7.92
CA HIS A 244 3.58 -30.63 8.81
C HIS A 244 4.74 -30.76 9.81
N ARG A 245 5.77 -29.91 9.72
CA ARG A 245 6.87 -29.84 10.70
C ARG A 245 6.53 -28.95 11.90
N VAL A 246 5.43 -28.19 11.81
CA VAL A 246 4.92 -27.33 12.87
C VAL A 246 3.85 -28.14 13.62
N GLU A 247 3.99 -28.27 14.93
CA GLU A 247 3.03 -29.01 15.75
C GLU A 247 1.75 -28.20 15.98
N ARG A 248 1.89 -26.88 16.16
CA ARG A 248 0.79 -25.93 16.33
C ARG A 248 1.21 -24.54 15.86
N ILE A 249 0.25 -23.70 15.54
CA ILE A 249 0.45 -22.27 15.24
C ILE A 249 0.34 -21.48 16.54
N ASP A 250 1.36 -20.70 16.87
CA ASP A 250 1.33 -19.75 17.99
C ASP A 250 0.69 -18.44 17.53
N HIS A 251 -0.52 -18.16 18.04
CA HIS A 251 -1.27 -16.96 17.69
C HIS A 251 -0.74 -15.75 18.47
N VAL A 252 -0.08 -14.84 17.77
CA VAL A 252 0.55 -13.64 18.35
C VAL A 252 -0.03 -12.33 17.82
N HIS A 253 -0.74 -12.37 16.67
CA HIS A 253 -1.25 -11.16 16.06
C HIS A 253 -2.64 -10.77 16.58
N HIS A 254 -2.83 -9.46 16.68
CA HIS A 254 -4.07 -8.80 17.08
C HIS A 254 -4.16 -7.41 16.43
N ALA A 255 -5.28 -6.71 16.63
CA ALA A 255 -5.51 -5.40 16.01
C ALA A 255 -4.46 -4.32 16.30
N GLY A 256 -3.62 -4.50 17.33
CA GLY A 256 -2.58 -3.53 17.70
C GLY A 256 -1.23 -3.76 17.02
N ASN A 257 -0.99 -4.96 16.46
CA ASN A 257 0.24 -5.31 15.73
C ASN A 257 -0.04 -5.82 14.30
N SER A 258 -1.21 -5.47 13.80
CA SER A 258 -1.69 -5.68 12.42
C SER A 258 -2.12 -4.34 11.83
N SER A 259 -2.17 -4.25 10.51
CA SER A 259 -2.61 -3.03 9.83
C SER A 259 -4.03 -2.62 10.20
N GLY A 260 -4.24 -1.31 10.35
CA GLY A 260 -5.58 -0.76 10.60
C GLY A 260 -6.48 -0.80 9.36
N ILE A 261 -7.75 -1.13 9.57
CA ILE A 261 -8.80 -1.00 8.55
C ILE A 261 -9.18 0.48 8.47
N VAL A 262 -9.02 1.11 7.29
CA VAL A 262 -9.18 2.55 7.09
C VAL A 262 -9.71 2.88 5.70
N ASP A 263 -10.16 4.11 5.53
CA ASP A 263 -10.54 4.71 4.25
C ASP A 263 -9.43 5.63 3.77
N GLY A 264 -9.18 5.69 2.45
CA GLY A 264 -8.22 6.63 1.88
C GLY A 264 -8.01 6.45 0.39
N ALA A 265 -7.38 7.44 -0.22
CA ALA A 265 -6.99 7.45 -1.62
C ALA A 265 -5.57 8.01 -1.79
N SER A 266 -4.93 7.65 -2.90
CA SER A 266 -3.62 8.15 -3.30
C SER A 266 -3.55 8.37 -4.80
N LEU A 267 -2.69 9.30 -5.22
CA LEU A 267 -2.47 9.62 -6.63
C LEU A 267 -1.02 10.02 -6.86
N VAL A 268 -0.40 9.45 -7.89
CA VAL A 268 0.99 9.68 -8.30
C VAL A 268 0.98 10.11 -9.76
N ALA A 269 1.64 11.19 -10.12
CA ALA A 269 1.81 11.62 -11.49
C ALA A 269 3.07 10.97 -12.07
N ILE A 270 2.88 10.09 -13.06
CA ILE A 270 3.95 9.34 -13.74
C ILE A 270 3.99 9.80 -15.20
N GLY A 271 5.16 10.23 -15.68
CA GLY A 271 5.27 10.70 -17.06
C GLY A 271 6.66 10.53 -17.66
N SER A 272 6.72 10.78 -18.98
CA SER A 272 7.96 10.86 -19.75
C SER A 272 8.72 12.16 -19.43
N LYS A 273 10.01 12.20 -19.77
CA LYS A 273 10.78 13.45 -19.65
C LYS A 273 10.21 14.53 -20.56
N GLU A 274 9.77 14.15 -21.75
CA GLU A 274 9.23 15.02 -22.78
C GLU A 274 7.97 15.75 -22.32
N VAL A 275 7.05 15.05 -21.62
CA VAL A 275 5.85 15.70 -21.06
C VAL A 275 6.22 16.66 -19.92
N GLY A 276 7.20 16.27 -19.10
CA GLY A 276 7.71 17.13 -18.04
C GLY A 276 8.29 18.42 -18.59
N ASP A 277 9.17 18.34 -19.56
CA ASP A 277 9.80 19.51 -20.20
C ASP A 277 8.76 20.41 -20.88
N ARG A 278 7.75 19.81 -21.54
CA ARG A 278 6.67 20.56 -22.24
C ARG A 278 5.79 21.36 -21.30
N HIS A 279 5.51 20.82 -20.11
CA HIS A 279 4.58 21.43 -19.13
C HIS A 279 5.29 22.04 -17.92
N GLY A 280 6.62 22.08 -17.90
CA GLY A 280 7.40 22.64 -16.79
C GLY A 280 7.31 21.82 -15.50
N LEU A 281 7.10 20.51 -15.61
CA LEU A 281 7.08 19.61 -14.45
C LEU A 281 8.53 19.22 -14.08
N VAL A 282 8.84 19.27 -12.80
CA VAL A 282 10.15 18.87 -12.28
C VAL A 282 10.05 17.45 -11.74
N PRO A 283 10.81 16.49 -12.29
CA PRO A 283 10.77 15.12 -11.80
C PRO A 283 11.45 15.01 -10.43
N ARG A 284 10.83 14.27 -9.52
CA ARG A 284 11.31 14.01 -8.16
C ARG A 284 12.12 12.73 -8.07
N ALA A 285 11.66 11.71 -8.80
CA ALA A 285 12.31 10.41 -8.83
C ALA A 285 12.11 9.73 -10.19
N ARG A 286 12.92 8.73 -10.47
CA ARG A 286 12.80 7.83 -11.62
C ARG A 286 12.40 6.43 -11.14
N ILE A 287 11.48 5.78 -11.84
CA ILE A 287 11.21 4.36 -11.64
C ILE A 287 12.33 3.54 -12.28
N VAL A 288 13.18 2.95 -11.47
CA VAL A 288 14.35 2.16 -11.94
C VAL A 288 13.91 0.78 -12.42
N SER A 289 13.18 0.07 -11.57
CA SER A 289 12.66 -1.26 -11.89
C SER A 289 11.43 -1.59 -11.09
N ALA A 290 10.65 -2.53 -11.61
CA ALA A 290 9.51 -3.13 -10.90
C ALA A 290 9.49 -4.64 -11.11
N ALA A 291 8.98 -5.37 -10.13
CA ALA A 291 8.84 -6.81 -10.20
C ALA A 291 7.66 -7.31 -9.39
N VAL A 292 7.04 -8.36 -9.90
CA VAL A 292 6.05 -9.16 -9.20
C VAL A 292 6.57 -10.59 -9.04
N SER A 293 6.18 -11.26 -7.96
CA SER A 293 6.51 -12.66 -7.71
C SER A 293 5.33 -13.36 -7.05
N GLY A 294 5.05 -14.60 -7.45
CA GLY A 294 4.26 -15.52 -6.65
C GLY A 294 5.10 -16.06 -5.48
N SER A 295 4.42 -16.46 -4.42
CA SER A 295 4.97 -17.19 -3.27
C SER A 295 4.00 -18.28 -2.83
N GLU A 296 4.35 -19.07 -1.80
CA GLU A 296 3.48 -20.15 -1.33
C GLU A 296 2.17 -19.56 -0.78
N PRO A 297 1.00 -19.98 -1.31
CA PRO A 297 -0.26 -19.29 -1.07
C PRO A 297 -0.85 -19.50 0.33
N THR A 298 -0.51 -20.57 1.05
CA THR A 298 -1.03 -20.84 2.40
C THR A 298 -0.42 -19.89 3.43
N ILE A 299 0.93 -19.77 3.47
CA ILE A 299 1.61 -18.78 4.31
C ILE A 299 1.43 -17.36 3.75
N MET A 300 1.21 -17.25 2.45
CA MET A 300 0.74 -16.08 1.70
C MET A 300 1.68 -14.86 1.71
N LEU A 301 2.19 -14.45 2.86
CA LEU A 301 2.73 -13.11 3.09
C LEU A 301 4.26 -13.01 2.92
N THR A 302 4.89 -14.01 2.29
CA THR A 302 6.34 -14.07 2.08
C THR A 302 6.81 -13.53 0.73
N GLY A 303 5.90 -12.99 -0.08
CA GLY A 303 6.16 -12.46 -1.43
C GLY A 303 7.11 -11.25 -1.54
N PRO A 304 7.25 -10.36 -0.54
CA PRO A 304 8.13 -9.19 -0.63
C PRO A 304 9.58 -9.52 -0.96
N ALA A 305 10.20 -10.49 -0.29
CA ALA A 305 11.61 -10.84 -0.49
C ALA A 305 11.91 -11.35 -1.91
N PRO A 306 11.18 -12.34 -2.48
CA PRO A 306 11.42 -12.77 -3.87
C PRO A 306 11.11 -11.67 -4.90
N ALA A 307 10.10 -10.83 -4.69
CA ALA A 307 9.82 -9.70 -5.56
C ALA A 307 10.97 -8.68 -5.52
N THR A 308 11.49 -8.36 -4.33
CA THR A 308 12.64 -7.46 -4.14
C THR A 308 13.89 -7.98 -4.83
N ARG A 309 14.25 -9.26 -4.63
CA ARG A 309 15.42 -9.86 -5.30
C ARG A 309 15.31 -9.77 -6.83
N LYS A 310 14.09 -9.99 -7.36
CA LYS A 310 13.82 -9.87 -8.79
C LYS A 310 13.93 -8.42 -9.29
N ALA A 311 13.45 -7.44 -8.52
CA ALA A 311 13.57 -6.02 -8.86
C ALA A 311 15.03 -5.55 -8.83
N LEU A 312 15.79 -5.93 -7.80
CA LEU A 312 17.22 -5.65 -7.67
C LEU A 312 18.02 -6.22 -8.86
N ALA A 313 17.79 -7.49 -9.21
CA ALA A 313 18.46 -8.12 -10.35
C ALA A 313 18.18 -7.40 -11.67
N LYS A 314 16.93 -6.94 -11.90
CA LYS A 314 16.59 -6.15 -13.09
C LYS A 314 17.27 -4.78 -13.11
N ALA A 315 17.48 -4.18 -11.94
CA ALA A 315 18.15 -2.89 -11.81
C ALA A 315 19.68 -2.98 -11.88
N GLY A 316 20.25 -4.19 -11.76
CA GLY A 316 21.70 -4.37 -11.58
C GLY A 316 22.19 -3.86 -10.22
N LEU A 317 21.32 -3.84 -9.21
CA LEU A 317 21.59 -3.39 -7.85
C LEU A 317 21.60 -4.56 -6.86
N THR A 318 22.19 -4.32 -5.70
CA THR A 318 22.14 -5.17 -4.53
C THR A 318 21.30 -4.53 -3.43
N ILE A 319 20.99 -5.25 -2.36
CA ILE A 319 20.24 -4.68 -1.24
C ILE A 319 21.05 -3.60 -0.47
N ASP A 320 22.37 -3.66 -0.55
CA ASP A 320 23.27 -2.68 0.09
C ASP A 320 23.24 -1.32 -0.61
N ASP A 321 22.86 -1.28 -1.90
CA ASP A 321 22.67 -0.05 -2.66
C ASP A 321 21.38 0.68 -2.28
N ILE A 322 20.45 0.02 -1.57
CA ILE A 322 19.16 0.61 -1.16
C ILE A 322 19.34 1.37 0.15
N ASP A 323 19.06 2.67 0.09
CA ASP A 323 19.15 3.57 1.24
C ASP A 323 17.96 3.45 2.19
N LEU A 324 16.74 3.41 1.65
CA LEU A 324 15.48 3.38 2.38
C LEU A 324 14.51 2.35 1.81
N VAL A 325 13.74 1.74 2.69
CA VAL A 325 12.74 0.73 2.34
C VAL A 325 11.40 1.08 2.98
N GLU A 326 10.36 1.09 2.17
CA GLU A 326 8.97 1.09 2.61
C GLU A 326 8.34 -0.28 2.31
N ILE A 327 8.08 -1.06 3.34
CA ILE A 327 7.33 -2.31 3.25
C ILE A 327 5.99 -2.17 3.94
N ASN A 328 4.90 -2.58 3.28
CA ASN A 328 3.59 -2.53 3.90
C ASN A 328 3.52 -3.41 5.16
N GLU A 329 3.09 -2.82 6.26
CA GLU A 329 2.94 -3.46 7.56
C GLU A 329 1.57 -4.15 7.67
N ALA A 330 1.28 -5.12 6.81
CA ALA A 330 0.04 -5.89 6.95
C ALA A 330 -0.05 -6.54 8.34
N PHE A 331 1.06 -7.10 8.80
CA PHE A 331 1.30 -7.68 10.12
C PHE A 331 2.76 -7.46 10.52
N ALA A 332 3.04 -7.33 11.80
CA ALA A 332 4.41 -7.13 12.29
C ALA A 332 5.38 -8.24 11.85
N ALA A 333 4.95 -9.51 11.92
CA ALA A 333 5.78 -10.66 11.50
C ALA A 333 6.19 -10.61 10.02
N VAL A 334 5.39 -9.99 9.14
CA VAL A 334 5.73 -9.82 7.72
C VAL A 334 6.96 -8.94 7.55
N VAL A 335 7.02 -7.84 8.27
CA VAL A 335 8.16 -6.91 8.21
C VAL A 335 9.40 -7.54 8.84
N LEU A 336 9.27 -8.15 10.03
CA LEU A 336 10.37 -8.83 10.70
C LEU A 336 10.96 -9.95 9.84
N ARG A 337 10.12 -10.74 9.17
CA ARG A 337 10.54 -11.79 8.23
C ARG A 337 11.26 -11.18 7.03
N PHE A 338 10.73 -10.14 6.41
CA PHE A 338 11.37 -9.48 5.28
C PHE A 338 12.75 -8.90 5.65
N VAL A 339 12.86 -8.23 6.79
CA VAL A 339 14.12 -7.69 7.32
C VAL A 339 15.16 -8.80 7.49
N LYS A 340 14.75 -9.94 8.06
CA LYS A 340 15.61 -11.13 8.21
C LYS A 340 16.02 -11.72 6.85
N ASP A 341 15.07 -11.91 5.92
CA ASP A 341 15.29 -12.50 4.59
C ASP A 341 16.22 -11.67 3.71
N MET A 342 16.23 -10.35 3.90
CA MET A 342 17.04 -9.40 3.12
C MET A 342 18.30 -8.94 3.87
N GLY A 343 18.49 -9.31 5.13
CA GLY A 343 19.64 -8.89 5.94
C GLY A 343 19.65 -7.39 6.24
N LEU A 344 18.49 -6.77 6.39
CA LEU A 344 18.35 -5.32 6.60
C LEU A 344 18.40 -4.95 8.09
N SER A 345 18.76 -3.68 8.38
CA SER A 345 18.48 -3.03 9.67
C SER A 345 17.11 -2.34 9.63
N LEU A 346 16.38 -2.39 10.74
CA LEU A 346 15.14 -1.62 10.91
C LEU A 346 15.34 -0.10 10.77
N ASP A 347 16.58 0.40 10.91
CA ASP A 347 16.87 1.83 10.76
C ASP A 347 16.65 2.36 9.34
N LYS A 348 16.63 1.46 8.34
CA LYS A 348 16.33 1.80 6.94
C LYS A 348 14.89 1.50 6.53
N VAL A 349 14.11 0.84 7.38
CA VAL A 349 12.80 0.27 7.02
C VAL A 349 11.69 1.01 7.75
N ASN A 350 10.71 1.53 6.98
CA ASN A 350 9.52 2.21 7.51
C ASN A 350 9.87 3.30 8.53
N VAL A 351 10.80 4.17 8.18
CA VAL A 351 11.37 5.16 9.11
C VAL A 351 10.35 6.22 9.58
N ASN A 352 9.22 6.31 8.90
CA ASN A 352 8.08 7.17 9.26
C ASN A 352 6.89 6.37 9.83
N GLY A 353 7.12 5.13 10.29
CA GLY A 353 6.05 4.21 10.65
C GLY A 353 5.33 3.68 9.41
N GLY A 354 4.30 2.86 9.58
CA GLY A 354 3.59 2.24 8.47
C GLY A 354 2.13 1.91 8.79
N ALA A 355 1.60 0.90 8.14
CA ALA A 355 0.17 0.57 8.16
C ALA A 355 -0.36 0.13 9.53
N ILE A 356 0.49 -0.36 10.43
CA ILE A 356 0.10 -0.66 11.82
C ILE A 356 -0.31 0.62 12.54
N ALA A 357 0.45 1.69 12.35
CA ALA A 357 0.18 2.99 12.97
C ALA A 357 -0.84 3.82 12.18
N LEU A 358 -0.69 3.87 10.87
CA LEU A 358 -1.42 4.80 10.00
C LEU A 358 -2.66 4.17 9.35
N GLY A 359 -2.69 2.85 9.19
CA GLY A 359 -3.75 2.11 8.50
C GLY A 359 -3.41 1.72 7.06
N HIS A 360 -4.24 0.83 6.49
CA HIS A 360 -4.03 0.19 5.19
C HIS A 360 -5.29 0.23 4.34
N PRO A 361 -5.59 1.36 3.65
CA PRO A 361 -6.65 1.39 2.64
C PRO A 361 -6.13 0.58 1.43
N LEU A 362 -6.62 -0.66 1.27
CA LEU A 362 -6.00 -1.72 0.47
C LEU A 362 -5.53 -1.26 -0.92
N GLY A 363 -6.46 -0.73 -1.72
CA GLY A 363 -6.18 -0.29 -3.09
C GLY A 363 -5.23 0.91 -3.18
N ALA A 364 -5.18 1.76 -2.14
CA ALA A 364 -4.39 2.99 -2.17
C ALA A 364 -2.98 2.84 -1.59
N THR A 365 -2.74 1.88 -0.70
CA THR A 365 -1.55 1.83 0.14
C THR A 365 -0.25 1.79 -0.66
N GLY A 366 -0.21 1.04 -1.75
CA GLY A 366 1.02 0.90 -2.53
C GLY A 366 1.57 2.21 -3.07
N ALA A 367 0.69 3.09 -3.57
CA ALA A 367 1.07 4.42 -4.02
C ALA A 367 1.36 5.37 -2.83
N MET A 368 0.68 5.19 -1.68
CA MET A 368 0.98 5.96 -0.46
C MET A 368 2.40 5.71 0.05
N ILE A 369 2.82 4.45 0.14
CA ILE A 369 4.18 4.12 0.62
C ILE A 369 5.25 4.54 -0.38
N LEU A 370 4.97 4.48 -1.69
CA LEU A 370 5.89 5.02 -2.69
C LEU A 370 6.07 6.54 -2.52
N GLY A 371 4.98 7.29 -2.29
CA GLY A 371 5.04 8.72 -2.03
C GLY A 371 5.83 9.04 -0.75
N THR A 372 5.57 8.31 0.34
CA THR A 372 6.33 8.43 1.60
C THR A 372 7.81 8.17 1.38
N LEU A 373 8.14 7.14 0.59
CA LEU A 373 9.53 6.81 0.24
C LEU A 373 10.22 7.93 -0.53
N VAL A 374 9.55 8.51 -1.54
CA VAL A 374 10.12 9.62 -2.33
C VAL A 374 10.32 10.86 -1.46
N ASP A 375 9.34 11.23 -0.63
CA ASP A 375 9.45 12.36 0.31
C ASP A 375 10.64 12.16 1.27
N GLU A 376 10.83 10.94 1.75
CA GLU A 376 11.88 10.63 2.72
C GLU A 376 13.27 10.55 2.09
N LEU A 377 13.39 10.07 0.85
CA LEU A 377 14.64 10.13 0.06
C LEU A 377 15.08 11.58 -0.15
N GLU A 378 14.14 12.47 -0.48
CA GLU A 378 14.42 13.92 -0.60
C GLU A 378 14.85 14.52 0.75
N ARG A 379 14.10 14.24 1.82
CA ARG A 379 14.36 14.79 3.16
C ARG A 379 15.73 14.40 3.71
N GLN A 380 16.18 13.15 3.46
CA GLN A 380 17.45 12.61 3.95
C GLN A 380 18.59 12.73 2.95
N ASP A 381 18.38 13.33 1.78
CA ASP A 381 19.36 13.39 0.68
C ASP A 381 19.89 12.00 0.29
N LYS A 382 18.99 11.01 0.20
CA LYS A 382 19.28 9.62 -0.17
C LYS A 382 18.91 9.37 -1.62
N ARG A 383 19.50 8.33 -2.22
CA ARG A 383 19.39 8.08 -3.65
C ARG A 383 18.38 6.99 -4.01
N TYR A 384 18.59 5.78 -3.53
CA TYR A 384 17.78 4.64 -3.92
C TYR A 384 16.79 4.23 -2.84
N GLY A 385 15.54 4.03 -3.23
CA GLY A 385 14.49 3.54 -2.37
C GLY A 385 13.77 2.33 -2.94
N LEU A 386 13.27 1.49 -2.06
CA LEU A 386 12.49 0.29 -2.37
C LEU A 386 11.12 0.38 -1.71
N ALA A 387 10.04 0.29 -2.49
CA ALA A 387 8.69 0.06 -2.00
C ALA A 387 8.27 -1.38 -2.28
N THR A 388 7.71 -2.09 -1.29
CA THR A 388 7.27 -3.49 -1.45
C THR A 388 6.07 -3.82 -0.60
N LEU A 389 5.24 -4.76 -1.08
CA LEU A 389 4.05 -5.25 -0.36
C LEU A 389 3.94 -6.76 -0.49
N CYS A 390 3.47 -7.39 0.60
CA CYS A 390 2.86 -8.71 0.54
C CYS A 390 1.44 -8.57 -0.02
N VAL A 391 0.96 -9.64 -0.65
CA VAL A 391 -0.29 -9.62 -1.41
C VAL A 391 -1.10 -10.87 -1.11
N GLY A 392 -2.39 -10.73 -0.97
CA GLY A 392 -3.32 -11.85 -0.86
C GLY A 392 -3.08 -12.91 -1.92
N GLY A 393 -3.29 -14.19 -1.58
CA GLY A 393 -3.08 -15.30 -2.49
C GLY A 393 -1.63 -15.71 -2.71
N GLY A 394 -0.69 -15.18 -1.93
CA GLY A 394 0.73 -15.56 -2.04
C GLY A 394 1.42 -14.86 -3.21
N MET A 395 1.54 -13.54 -3.13
CA MET A 395 2.28 -12.73 -4.11
C MET A 395 3.09 -11.65 -3.39
N GLY A 396 4.01 -11.01 -4.12
CA GLY A 396 4.73 -9.81 -3.72
C GLY A 396 4.94 -8.88 -4.90
N VAL A 397 4.95 -7.58 -4.63
CA VAL A 397 5.28 -6.51 -5.58
C VAL A 397 6.42 -5.69 -5.00
N ALA A 398 7.38 -5.32 -5.83
CA ALA A 398 8.50 -4.46 -5.44
C ALA A 398 8.80 -3.45 -6.55
N THR A 399 9.07 -2.21 -6.16
CA THR A 399 9.42 -1.10 -7.06
C THR A 399 10.62 -0.37 -6.49
N ILE A 400 11.66 -0.19 -7.31
CA ILE A 400 12.86 0.57 -6.97
C ILE A 400 12.77 1.93 -7.65
N VAL A 401 12.97 2.98 -6.86
CA VAL A 401 13.04 4.36 -7.32
C VAL A 401 14.42 4.96 -7.06
N GLU A 402 14.82 5.89 -7.91
CA GLU A 402 16.00 6.72 -7.75
C GLU A 402 15.55 8.17 -7.64
N ARG A 403 15.90 8.85 -6.54
CA ARG A 403 15.71 10.29 -6.38
C ARG A 403 16.61 11.04 -7.36
N LEU A 404 16.11 12.15 -7.89
CA LEU A 404 16.82 13.01 -8.85
C LEU A 404 17.33 14.30 -8.20
#